data_c1db898cd6c9651e5b6af26778adfac3
#
_entry.id   c1db898cd6c9651e5b6af26778adfac3
#
_cell.length_a   1.000
_cell.length_b   1.000
_cell.length_c   1.000
_cell.angle_alpha   90.00
_cell.angle_beta   90.00
_cell.angle_gamma   90.00
#
_symmetry.space_group_name_H-M   'P 1'
#
loop_
_entity.id
_entity.type
_entity.pdbx_description
1 polymer ?
#
loop_
_entity_poly.entity_id
_entity_poly.type
_entity_poly.pdbx_seq_one_letter_code
_entity_poly.pdbx_strand_id
1 'polypeptide(L)'
;MKQTLLVTEHGPEIVETREEFAGDGDTLIEVTHSSVNYKDAMALGGIKGILRDVNMVPGIDAVGTVIESPTLAPGTLVTVNGWGIGERRHGGYTPRMRIDAAHVNAVPSLFDAPTAAALGTAGYTAALSVAGFERAVEASSQEIYPNGEVHGPVLVTGATGGVGSVAVQILAARGYEVHAMTGRVDEYRGYLSELGAEEIVDRADFTEAGKPLQKSRYAGAIDTVGSTVLANVIAQLGWGGVVTACGMAAGNDLPASVLPFILRGVHLVGINSVDAPNDLREEAWDLLAQAVDLDLLRSYTSTVDLNGVLEVGAKLLDGAHHGRTVVTL
;
A
#
# COMPACT_ATOMS: atom_id res chain seq x y z
N MET A 1 4.92 30.72 8.55
CA MET A 1 3.63 30.25 9.13
C MET A 1 3.46 28.80 8.74
N LYS A 2 2.93 27.95 9.64
CA LYS A 2 2.66 26.54 9.29
C LYS A 2 1.49 26.48 8.29
N GLN A 3 1.59 25.59 7.31
CA GLN A 3 0.63 25.45 6.22
C GLN A 3 -0.07 24.10 6.25
N THR A 4 -1.26 24.04 5.70
CA THR A 4 -2.09 22.84 5.56
C THR A 4 -2.61 22.79 4.12
N LEU A 5 -2.61 21.61 3.51
CA LEU A 5 -3.29 21.38 2.25
C LEU A 5 -4.73 20.98 2.54
N LEU A 6 -5.68 21.74 1.99
CA LEU A 6 -7.11 21.55 2.20
C LEU A 6 -7.80 21.31 0.85
N VAL A 7 -8.71 20.35 0.78
CA VAL A 7 -9.58 20.16 -0.39
C VAL A 7 -10.94 20.79 -0.09
N THR A 8 -11.26 21.83 -0.83
CA THR A 8 -12.51 22.59 -0.71
C THR A 8 -13.46 22.26 -1.88
N GLU A 9 -14.64 22.90 -1.91
CA GLU A 9 -15.54 22.82 -3.07
C GLU A 9 -14.92 23.38 -4.38
N HIS A 10 -13.88 24.21 -4.26
CA HIS A 10 -13.15 24.80 -5.39
C HIS A 10 -11.91 24.00 -5.79
N GLY A 11 -11.60 22.92 -5.07
CA GLY A 11 -10.43 22.07 -5.28
C GLY A 11 -9.40 22.18 -4.15
N PRO A 12 -8.20 21.60 -4.37
CA PRO A 12 -7.13 21.64 -3.38
C PRO A 12 -6.45 23.02 -3.31
N GLU A 13 -6.23 23.51 -2.09
CA GLU A 13 -5.55 24.78 -1.82
C GLU A 13 -4.66 24.68 -0.58
N ILE A 14 -3.56 25.44 -0.56
CA ILE A 14 -2.69 25.55 0.60
C ILE A 14 -3.11 26.76 1.41
N VAL A 15 -3.47 26.52 2.67
CA VAL A 15 -3.99 27.53 3.59
C VAL A 15 -3.10 27.65 4.84
N GLU A 16 -3.25 28.74 5.59
CA GLU A 16 -2.65 28.84 6.93
C GLU A 16 -3.29 27.80 7.85
N THR A 17 -2.45 27.07 8.60
CA THR A 17 -2.91 26.04 9.53
C THR A 17 -3.80 26.63 10.61
N ARG A 18 -4.93 26.01 10.86
CA ARG A 18 -5.87 26.29 11.95
C ARG A 18 -5.98 25.08 12.87
N GLU A 19 -6.41 25.32 14.12
CA GLU A 19 -6.54 24.26 15.11
C GLU A 19 -7.59 23.21 14.72
N GLU A 20 -8.66 23.64 14.07
CA GLU A 20 -9.73 22.76 13.57
C GLU A 20 -9.25 21.69 12.58
N PHE A 21 -8.15 21.94 11.86
CA PHE A 21 -7.56 20.99 10.90
C PHE A 21 -6.82 19.83 11.57
N ALA A 22 -6.57 19.90 12.87
CA ALA A 22 -6.01 18.78 13.60
C ALA A 22 -7.00 17.61 13.75
N GLY A 23 -8.30 17.88 13.69
CA GLY A 23 -9.34 16.86 13.93
C GLY A 23 -9.60 16.63 15.42
N ASP A 24 -10.19 15.46 15.74
CA ASP A 24 -10.64 15.09 17.08
C ASP A 24 -9.96 13.81 17.56
N GLY A 25 -9.73 13.70 18.87
CA GLY A 25 -9.15 12.55 19.54
C GLY A 25 -8.39 12.91 20.81
N ASP A 26 -7.99 11.91 21.56
CA ASP A 26 -7.31 12.05 22.84
C ASP A 26 -5.78 12.13 22.74
N THR A 27 -5.24 11.88 21.55
CA THR A 27 -3.79 11.94 21.26
C THR A 27 -3.51 13.04 20.26
N LEU A 28 -2.59 13.94 20.62
CA LEU A 28 -2.09 15.01 19.76
C LEU A 28 -0.68 14.66 19.26
N ILE A 29 -0.52 14.73 17.94
CA ILE A 29 0.73 14.43 17.23
C ILE A 29 1.23 15.70 16.54
N GLU A 30 2.53 16.03 16.68
CA GLU A 30 3.21 16.95 15.78
C GLU A 30 3.63 16.17 14.54
N VAL A 31 2.92 16.38 13.44
CA VAL A 31 3.17 15.69 12.17
C VAL A 31 4.33 16.39 11.46
N THR A 32 5.35 15.63 11.09
CA THR A 32 6.53 16.13 10.38
C THR A 32 6.62 15.59 8.96
N HIS A 33 6.05 14.40 8.72
CA HIS A 33 6.07 13.74 7.43
C HIS A 33 4.74 13.06 7.12
N SER A 34 4.46 12.97 5.84
CA SER A 34 3.38 12.17 5.25
C SER A 34 3.91 11.50 3.99
N SER A 35 3.07 10.86 3.21
CA SER A 35 3.42 10.34 1.89
C SER A 35 2.33 10.61 0.87
N VAL A 36 2.62 10.47 -0.43
CA VAL A 36 1.59 10.55 -1.48
C VAL A 36 1.21 9.15 -1.92
N ASN A 37 -0.05 8.81 -1.82
CA ASN A 37 -0.61 7.53 -2.23
C ASN A 37 -1.66 7.73 -3.34
N TYR A 38 -2.03 6.64 -4.02
CA TYR A 38 -3.04 6.67 -5.08
C TYR A 38 -4.39 7.22 -4.58
N LYS A 39 -4.76 6.93 -3.33
CA LYS A 39 -5.98 7.46 -2.71
C LYS A 39 -5.92 8.98 -2.49
N ASP A 40 -4.76 9.50 -2.08
CA ASP A 40 -4.55 10.94 -1.96
C ASP A 40 -4.65 11.62 -3.34
N ALA A 41 -4.07 11.01 -4.36
CA ALA A 41 -4.17 11.49 -5.73
C ALA A 41 -5.64 11.55 -6.21
N MET A 42 -6.44 10.53 -5.91
CA MET A 42 -7.88 10.54 -6.20
C MET A 42 -8.62 11.66 -5.46
N ALA A 43 -8.31 11.87 -4.17
CA ALA A 43 -8.90 12.94 -3.38
C ALA A 43 -8.59 14.34 -3.95
N LEU A 44 -7.31 14.56 -4.28
CA LEU A 44 -6.82 15.80 -4.89
C LEU A 44 -7.37 16.03 -6.29
N GLY A 45 -7.57 14.96 -7.06
CA GLY A 45 -8.19 14.99 -8.38
C GLY A 45 -9.72 15.13 -8.38
N GLY A 46 -10.34 15.26 -7.19
CA GLY A 46 -11.78 15.45 -7.06
C GLY A 46 -12.63 14.23 -7.42
N ILE A 47 -12.05 13.02 -7.35
CA ILE A 47 -12.79 11.80 -7.65
C ILE A 47 -13.85 11.57 -6.57
N LYS A 48 -15.11 11.51 -7.01
CA LYS A 48 -16.27 11.40 -6.12
C LYS A 48 -16.21 10.13 -5.26
N GLY A 49 -16.58 10.28 -3.98
CA GLY A 49 -16.68 9.19 -3.03
C GLY A 49 -15.38 8.86 -2.28
N ILE A 50 -14.29 9.56 -2.56
CA ILE A 50 -13.04 9.45 -1.80
C ILE A 50 -13.15 10.28 -0.52
N LEU A 51 -13.36 11.58 -0.65
CA LEU A 51 -13.60 12.44 0.50
C LEU A 51 -15.09 12.41 0.87
N ARG A 52 -15.38 12.29 2.16
CA ARG A 52 -16.76 12.27 2.69
C ARG A 52 -17.37 13.66 2.80
N ASP A 53 -16.54 14.66 3.04
CA ASP A 53 -16.95 16.06 3.22
C ASP A 53 -16.06 17.00 2.40
N VAL A 54 -16.57 18.21 2.15
CA VAL A 54 -15.78 19.35 1.69
C VAL A 54 -14.98 19.94 2.87
N ASN A 55 -13.94 20.73 2.57
CA ASN A 55 -13.01 21.29 3.57
C ASN A 55 -12.29 20.19 4.38
N MET A 56 -11.86 19.15 3.70
CA MET A 56 -11.11 18.01 4.27
C MET A 56 -9.62 18.17 4.02
N VAL A 57 -8.80 17.94 5.04
CA VAL A 57 -7.35 17.75 4.89
C VAL A 57 -7.09 16.35 4.38
N PRO A 58 -6.51 16.16 3.17
CA PRO A 58 -6.14 14.84 2.68
C PRO A 58 -4.83 14.34 3.33
N GLY A 59 -4.30 13.22 2.84
CA GLY A 59 -3.13 12.56 3.37
C GLY A 59 -3.51 11.36 4.25
N ILE A 60 -3.47 10.15 3.66
CA ILE A 60 -3.85 8.91 4.37
C ILE A 60 -2.72 8.37 5.25
N ASP A 61 -1.60 9.07 5.33
CA ASP A 61 -0.45 8.80 6.20
C ASP A 61 -0.13 10.01 7.04
N ALA A 62 0.24 9.78 8.30
CA ALA A 62 0.85 10.78 9.15
C ALA A 62 1.97 10.15 9.97
N VAL A 63 3.15 10.79 9.98
CA VAL A 63 4.30 10.39 10.79
C VAL A 63 4.77 11.62 11.58
N GLY A 64 4.97 11.44 12.87
CA GLY A 64 5.36 12.54 13.74
C GLY A 64 5.64 12.10 15.16
N THR A 65 5.68 13.04 16.07
CA THR A 65 5.96 12.78 17.48
C THR A 65 4.74 13.11 18.35
N VAL A 66 4.51 12.27 19.33
CA VAL A 66 3.46 12.49 20.33
C VAL A 66 3.75 13.75 21.14
N ILE A 67 2.79 14.67 21.17
CA ILE A 67 2.79 15.82 22.09
C ILE A 67 2.06 15.44 23.38
N GLU A 68 0.89 14.81 23.25
CA GLU A 68 -0.02 14.45 24.34
C GLU A 68 -0.75 13.17 23.99
N SER A 69 -0.80 12.19 24.89
CA SER A 69 -1.55 10.94 24.74
C SER A 69 -1.83 10.30 26.10
N PRO A 70 -2.96 9.59 26.27
CA PRO A 70 -3.22 8.83 27.48
C PRO A 70 -2.35 7.58 27.62
N THR A 71 -1.77 7.05 26.55
CA THR A 71 -1.07 5.75 26.53
C THR A 71 0.38 5.83 26.02
N LEU A 72 0.73 6.86 25.26
CA LEU A 72 2.06 7.00 24.64
C LEU A 72 2.82 8.16 25.27
N ALA A 73 4.12 7.98 25.53
CA ALA A 73 4.96 9.03 26.10
C ALA A 73 5.16 10.18 25.09
N PRO A 74 5.14 11.45 25.55
CA PRO A 74 5.54 12.58 24.70
C PRO A 74 6.93 12.37 24.08
N GLY A 75 7.09 12.73 22.81
CA GLY A 75 8.32 12.53 22.04
C GLY A 75 8.43 11.15 21.37
N THR A 76 7.51 10.21 21.63
CA THR A 76 7.48 8.93 20.90
C THR A 76 7.22 9.17 19.42
N LEU A 77 8.06 8.59 18.55
CA LEU A 77 7.84 8.60 17.09
C LEU A 77 6.71 7.62 16.76
N VAL A 78 5.71 8.13 16.05
CA VAL A 78 4.49 7.39 15.74
C VAL A 78 4.08 7.54 14.28
N THR A 79 3.28 6.60 13.82
CA THR A 79 2.60 6.64 12.53
C THR A 79 1.11 6.39 12.69
N VAL A 80 0.32 7.02 11.82
CA VAL A 80 -1.11 6.77 11.64
C VAL A 80 -1.36 6.43 10.19
N ASN A 81 -1.92 5.24 9.95
CA ASN A 81 -2.30 4.73 8.64
C ASN A 81 -3.72 4.17 8.73
N GLY A 82 -4.56 4.44 7.74
CA GLY A 82 -5.95 3.98 7.77
C GLY A 82 -6.86 4.76 8.71
N TRP A 83 -7.82 4.07 9.34
CA TRP A 83 -8.82 4.64 10.27
C TRP A 83 -9.64 5.80 9.69
N GLY A 84 -9.58 5.97 8.35
CA GLY A 84 -10.31 6.99 7.60
C GLY A 84 -9.67 8.37 7.65
N ILE A 85 -8.40 8.51 8.06
CA ILE A 85 -7.69 9.78 7.90
C ILE A 85 -7.54 10.11 6.41
N GLY A 86 -7.65 11.39 6.05
CA GLY A 86 -7.62 11.82 4.65
C GLY A 86 -8.84 11.43 3.81
N GLU A 87 -9.89 10.84 4.43
CA GLU A 87 -11.14 10.41 3.77
C GLU A 87 -12.40 10.91 4.48
N ARG A 88 -12.58 10.51 5.74
CA ARG A 88 -13.71 10.83 6.64
C ARG A 88 -13.26 11.56 7.91
N ARG A 89 -11.97 11.73 8.09
CA ARG A 89 -11.28 12.51 9.12
C ARG A 89 -10.18 13.33 8.46
N HIS A 90 -9.79 14.44 9.04
CA HIS A 90 -8.62 15.18 8.58
C HIS A 90 -7.39 14.28 8.55
N GLY A 91 -6.59 14.38 7.49
CA GLY A 91 -5.43 13.54 7.20
C GLY A 91 -4.11 14.21 7.55
N GLY A 92 -3.03 13.62 7.04
CA GLY A 92 -1.65 13.95 7.39
C GLY A 92 -1.05 15.18 6.69
N TYR A 93 -1.75 15.88 5.81
CA TYR A 93 -1.21 17.08 5.15
C TYR A 93 -1.42 18.35 5.97
N THR A 94 -1.22 18.23 7.27
CA THR A 94 -1.26 19.31 8.27
C THR A 94 -0.22 19.05 9.35
N PRO A 95 0.37 20.09 9.95
CA PRO A 95 1.45 19.94 10.94
C PRO A 95 0.99 19.43 12.32
N ARG A 96 -0.30 19.23 12.52
CA ARG A 96 -0.85 18.68 13.76
C ARG A 96 -2.04 17.78 13.46
N MET A 97 -2.11 16.67 14.20
CA MET A 97 -3.22 15.71 14.12
C MET A 97 -3.68 15.33 15.52
N ARG A 98 -5.02 15.31 15.74
CA ARG A 98 -5.65 14.65 16.87
C ARG A 98 -6.36 13.39 16.39
N ILE A 99 -6.15 12.31 17.11
CA ILE A 99 -6.76 11.01 16.83
C ILE A 99 -6.80 10.18 18.12
N ASP A 100 -7.68 9.18 18.19
CA ASP A 100 -7.72 8.28 19.34
C ASP A 100 -6.42 7.48 19.45
N ALA A 101 -5.89 7.34 20.66
CA ALA A 101 -4.64 6.61 20.92
C ALA A 101 -4.65 5.17 20.38
N ALA A 102 -5.82 4.54 20.36
CA ALA A 102 -6.00 3.19 19.78
C ALA A 102 -5.72 3.10 18.26
N HIS A 103 -5.65 4.23 17.58
CA HIS A 103 -5.38 4.33 16.14
C HIS A 103 -3.93 4.72 15.82
N VAL A 104 -3.08 4.85 16.84
CA VAL A 104 -1.69 5.30 16.71
C VAL A 104 -0.76 4.12 16.94
N ASN A 105 0.16 3.90 16.01
CA ASN A 105 1.18 2.88 16.14
C ASN A 105 2.56 3.52 16.38
N ALA A 106 3.31 3.00 17.35
CA ALA A 106 4.70 3.37 17.52
C ALA A 106 5.51 2.88 16.30
N VAL A 107 6.39 3.74 15.79
CA VAL A 107 7.29 3.37 14.70
C VAL A 107 8.40 2.46 15.25
N PRO A 108 8.68 1.30 14.63
CA PRO A 108 9.82 0.48 15.01
C PRO A 108 11.13 1.30 15.07
N SER A 109 11.96 1.06 16.08
CA SER A 109 13.17 1.86 16.35
C SER A 109 14.21 1.84 15.22
N LEU A 110 14.10 0.90 14.28
CA LEU A 110 14.91 0.84 13.07
C LEU A 110 14.61 1.99 12.09
N PHE A 111 13.42 2.55 12.12
CA PHE A 111 12.95 3.54 11.14
C PHE A 111 13.01 4.96 11.74
N ASP A 112 13.56 5.88 10.97
CA ASP A 112 13.38 7.32 11.19
C ASP A 112 12.04 7.80 10.56
N ALA A 113 11.67 9.05 10.82
CA ALA A 113 10.42 9.60 10.33
C ALA A 113 10.29 9.61 8.79
N PRO A 114 11.33 10.01 8.01
CA PRO A 114 11.29 9.88 6.55
C PRO A 114 11.09 8.45 6.06
N THR A 115 11.78 7.47 6.66
CA THR A 115 11.65 6.05 6.30
C THR A 115 10.25 5.52 6.63
N ALA A 116 9.72 5.84 7.80
CA ALA A 116 8.36 5.46 8.19
C ALA A 116 7.30 6.06 7.24
N ALA A 117 7.49 7.31 6.78
CA ALA A 117 6.62 7.94 5.79
C ALA A 117 6.80 7.33 4.38
N ALA A 118 8.02 6.98 3.98
CA ALA A 118 8.27 6.29 2.71
C ALA A 118 7.55 4.94 2.66
N LEU A 119 7.61 4.16 3.73
CA LEU A 119 6.81 2.94 3.87
C LEU A 119 5.32 3.27 3.88
N GLY A 120 4.86 4.06 4.83
CA GLY A 120 3.48 4.54 4.95
C GLY A 120 2.42 3.45 4.77
N THR A 121 1.25 3.84 4.33
CA THR A 121 0.16 2.91 3.99
C THR A 121 0.55 1.93 2.90
N ALA A 122 1.40 2.32 1.94
CA ALA A 122 1.80 1.44 0.85
C ALA A 122 2.66 0.26 1.33
N GLY A 123 3.72 0.52 2.10
CA GLY A 123 4.56 -0.53 2.69
C GLY A 123 3.78 -1.40 3.68
N TYR A 124 3.02 -0.77 4.54
CA TYR A 124 2.13 -1.45 5.46
C TYR A 124 1.13 -2.38 4.76
N THR A 125 0.49 -1.94 3.66
CA THR A 125 -0.41 -2.77 2.85
C THR A 125 0.34 -3.93 2.17
N ALA A 126 1.56 -3.69 1.70
CA ALA A 126 2.40 -4.76 1.15
C ALA A 126 2.70 -5.85 2.19
N ALA A 127 3.09 -5.45 3.40
CA ALA A 127 3.35 -6.38 4.49
C ALA A 127 2.10 -7.17 4.90
N LEU A 128 0.95 -6.51 5.05
CA LEU A 128 -0.33 -7.19 5.28
C LEU A 128 -0.68 -8.18 4.17
N SER A 129 -0.38 -7.82 2.91
CA SER A 129 -0.67 -8.67 1.76
C SER A 129 0.20 -9.92 1.78
N VAL A 130 1.50 -9.79 2.06
CA VAL A 130 2.42 -10.94 2.14
C VAL A 130 2.08 -11.80 3.36
N ALA A 131 1.88 -11.22 4.55
CA ALA A 131 1.48 -11.98 5.73
C ALA A 131 0.13 -12.70 5.54
N GLY A 132 -0.84 -12.05 4.89
CA GLY A 132 -2.11 -12.67 4.52
C GLY A 132 -1.96 -13.81 3.51
N PHE A 133 -1.06 -13.66 2.55
CA PHE A 133 -0.68 -14.69 1.60
C PHE A 133 -0.08 -15.90 2.31
N GLU A 134 0.92 -15.70 3.16
CA GLU A 134 1.61 -16.77 3.90
C GLU A 134 0.64 -17.54 4.81
N ARG A 135 -0.23 -16.85 5.55
CA ARG A 135 -1.28 -17.50 6.38
C ARG A 135 -2.24 -18.35 5.56
N ALA A 136 -2.65 -17.87 4.38
CA ALA A 136 -3.55 -18.63 3.53
C ALA A 136 -2.85 -19.84 2.88
N VAL A 137 -1.58 -19.71 2.50
CA VAL A 137 -0.75 -20.80 2.03
C VAL A 137 -0.58 -21.86 3.11
N GLU A 138 -0.23 -21.47 4.34
CA GLU A 138 -0.10 -22.40 5.47
C GLU A 138 -1.39 -23.17 5.73
N ALA A 139 -2.53 -22.47 5.75
CA ALA A 139 -3.84 -23.09 5.94
C ALA A 139 -4.21 -24.07 4.82
N SER A 140 -3.84 -23.76 3.55
CA SER A 140 -4.13 -24.62 2.40
C SER A 140 -3.13 -25.77 2.26
N SER A 141 -1.86 -25.56 2.61
CA SER A 141 -0.76 -26.52 2.39
C SER A 141 -0.75 -27.67 3.40
N GLN A 142 -1.31 -27.50 4.59
CA GLN A 142 -1.43 -28.60 5.58
C GLN A 142 -2.21 -29.80 5.04
N GLU A 143 -3.14 -29.58 4.08
CA GLU A 143 -3.92 -30.65 3.45
C GLU A 143 -3.39 -31.08 2.07
N ILE A 144 -2.70 -30.22 1.33
CA ILE A 144 -2.37 -30.40 -0.07
C ILE A 144 -0.85 -30.62 -0.30
N TYR A 145 -0.01 -29.92 0.47
CA TYR A 145 1.43 -30.00 0.42
C TYR A 145 1.99 -30.32 1.82
N PRO A 146 2.27 -31.58 2.15
CA PRO A 146 2.68 -32.01 3.50
C PRO A 146 3.93 -31.33 4.06
N ASN A 147 4.72 -30.67 3.20
CA ASN A 147 5.96 -29.96 3.56
C ASN A 147 5.79 -28.42 3.61
N GLY A 148 4.61 -27.89 3.33
CA GLY A 148 4.34 -26.45 3.43
C GLY A 148 5.04 -25.56 2.38
N GLU A 149 5.61 -26.15 1.33
CA GLU A 149 6.34 -25.41 0.30
C GLU A 149 5.40 -24.83 -0.76
N VAL A 150 5.64 -23.58 -1.14
CA VAL A 150 5.02 -22.94 -2.29
C VAL A 150 5.76 -23.36 -3.55
N HIS A 151 5.09 -24.13 -4.42
CA HIS A 151 5.72 -24.63 -5.65
C HIS A 151 5.45 -23.69 -6.83
N GLY A 152 6.43 -22.86 -7.16
CA GLY A 152 6.44 -21.95 -8.30
C GLY A 152 6.47 -20.47 -7.89
N PRO A 153 6.57 -19.58 -8.88
CA PRO A 153 6.73 -18.15 -8.64
C PRO A 153 5.47 -17.49 -8.04
N VAL A 154 5.73 -16.44 -7.26
CA VAL A 154 4.70 -15.50 -6.77
C VAL A 154 4.69 -14.27 -7.66
N LEU A 155 3.54 -13.96 -8.27
CA LEU A 155 3.38 -12.78 -9.12
C LEU A 155 3.00 -11.56 -8.29
N VAL A 156 3.66 -10.42 -8.53
CA VAL A 156 3.26 -9.12 -7.98
C VAL A 156 2.76 -8.24 -9.12
N THR A 157 1.47 -7.87 -9.11
CA THR A 157 0.92 -6.94 -10.09
C THR A 157 1.15 -5.50 -9.65
N GLY A 158 1.31 -4.57 -10.61
CA GLY A 158 1.61 -3.18 -10.29
C GLY A 158 2.93 -3.00 -9.52
N ALA A 159 3.92 -3.83 -9.86
CA ALA A 159 5.18 -3.97 -9.12
C ALA A 159 6.02 -2.68 -9.03
N THR A 160 5.85 -1.72 -9.93
CA THR A 160 6.54 -0.41 -9.88
C THR A 160 5.87 0.60 -8.94
N GLY A 161 4.65 0.32 -8.47
CA GLY A 161 3.93 1.18 -7.54
C GLY A 161 4.38 1.02 -6.09
N GLY A 162 3.88 1.89 -5.21
CA GLY A 162 4.29 1.92 -3.81
C GLY A 162 4.06 0.62 -3.05
N VAL A 163 2.92 -0.06 -3.24
CA VAL A 163 2.63 -1.36 -2.61
C VAL A 163 3.44 -2.46 -3.28
N GLY A 164 3.39 -2.53 -4.63
CA GLY A 164 4.02 -3.61 -5.38
C GLY A 164 5.55 -3.67 -5.18
N SER A 165 6.23 -2.54 -5.17
CA SER A 165 7.68 -2.48 -4.99
C SER A 165 8.14 -3.00 -3.63
N VAL A 166 7.39 -2.69 -2.58
CA VAL A 166 7.68 -3.21 -1.23
C VAL A 166 7.31 -4.70 -1.13
N ALA A 167 6.19 -5.11 -1.76
CA ALA A 167 5.82 -6.54 -1.78
C ALA A 167 6.87 -7.41 -2.48
N VAL A 168 7.47 -6.93 -3.58
CA VAL A 168 8.59 -7.62 -4.26
C VAL A 168 9.75 -7.82 -3.28
N GLN A 169 10.18 -6.76 -2.57
CA GLN A 169 11.29 -6.87 -1.61
C GLN A 169 10.98 -7.86 -0.48
N ILE A 170 9.79 -7.79 0.12
CA ILE A 170 9.42 -8.69 1.22
C ILE A 170 9.42 -10.13 0.74
N LEU A 171 8.80 -10.43 -0.40
CA LEU A 171 8.75 -11.79 -0.95
C LEU A 171 10.15 -12.30 -1.28
N ALA A 172 11.01 -11.51 -1.91
CA ALA A 172 12.39 -11.87 -2.22
C ALA A 172 13.21 -12.15 -0.94
N ALA A 173 13.11 -11.28 0.07
CA ALA A 173 13.75 -11.47 1.37
C ALA A 173 13.24 -12.73 2.11
N ARG A 174 12.01 -13.16 1.85
CA ARG A 174 11.42 -14.40 2.37
C ARG A 174 11.79 -15.64 1.55
N GLY A 175 12.55 -15.49 0.45
CA GLY A 175 13.03 -16.58 -0.38
C GLY A 175 12.07 -17.09 -1.45
N TYR A 176 11.01 -16.33 -1.76
CA TYR A 176 10.14 -16.67 -2.88
C TYR A 176 10.78 -16.30 -4.22
N GLU A 177 10.53 -17.12 -5.25
CA GLU A 177 10.75 -16.74 -6.65
C GLU A 177 9.70 -15.68 -7.02
N VAL A 178 10.13 -14.45 -7.31
CA VAL A 178 9.23 -13.30 -7.53
C VAL A 178 9.19 -12.92 -9.00
N HIS A 179 7.99 -12.94 -9.58
CA HIS A 179 7.72 -12.36 -10.89
C HIS A 179 7.04 -11.00 -10.73
N ALA A 180 7.61 -9.95 -11.31
CA ALA A 180 7.11 -8.58 -11.16
C ALA A 180 6.41 -8.10 -12.43
N MET A 181 5.11 -7.78 -12.34
CA MET A 181 4.31 -7.30 -13.48
C MET A 181 4.32 -5.78 -13.57
N THR A 182 4.66 -5.25 -14.75
CA THR A 182 4.58 -3.83 -15.08
C THR A 182 4.13 -3.61 -16.52
N GLY A 183 3.53 -2.45 -16.81
CA GLY A 183 3.25 -2.05 -18.21
C GLY A 183 4.43 -1.33 -18.89
N ARG A 184 5.57 -1.19 -18.22
CA ARG A 184 6.77 -0.46 -18.70
C ARG A 184 8.01 -1.33 -18.47
N VAL A 185 8.04 -2.50 -19.13
CA VAL A 185 9.05 -3.56 -18.90
C VAL A 185 10.46 -3.05 -19.13
N ASP A 186 10.73 -2.42 -20.27
CA ASP A 186 12.08 -1.99 -20.64
C ASP A 186 12.61 -0.88 -19.72
N GLU A 187 11.72 0.03 -19.28
CA GLU A 187 12.05 1.16 -18.41
C GLU A 187 12.39 0.71 -16.97
N TYR A 188 11.68 -0.29 -16.46
CA TYR A 188 11.79 -0.68 -15.04
C TYR A 188 12.41 -2.05 -14.81
N ARG A 189 12.94 -2.72 -15.83
CA ARG A 189 13.59 -4.03 -15.67
C ARG A 189 14.69 -3.99 -14.62
N GLY A 190 15.64 -3.06 -14.74
CA GLY A 190 16.74 -2.90 -13.79
C GLY A 190 16.25 -2.67 -12.37
N TYR A 191 15.36 -1.69 -12.21
CA TYR A 191 14.75 -1.37 -10.92
C TYR A 191 14.08 -2.58 -10.26
N LEU A 192 13.22 -3.29 -10.98
CA LEU A 192 12.50 -4.44 -10.42
C LEU A 192 13.42 -5.62 -10.10
N SER A 193 14.49 -5.81 -10.90
CA SER A 193 15.51 -6.82 -10.59
C SER A 193 16.31 -6.46 -9.34
N GLU A 194 16.62 -5.19 -9.10
CA GLU A 194 17.26 -4.71 -7.86
C GLU A 194 16.36 -4.93 -6.64
N LEU A 195 15.04 -4.84 -6.79
CA LEU A 195 14.08 -5.17 -5.72
C LEU A 195 14.01 -6.68 -5.41
N GLY A 196 14.61 -7.54 -6.24
CA GLY A 196 14.64 -8.98 -6.07
C GLY A 196 13.69 -9.76 -7.00
N ALA A 197 13.12 -9.14 -8.04
CA ALA A 197 12.34 -9.85 -9.04
C ALA A 197 13.25 -10.67 -9.98
N GLU A 198 12.92 -11.96 -10.18
CA GLU A 198 13.62 -12.87 -11.07
C GLU A 198 13.12 -12.77 -12.52
N GLU A 199 11.80 -12.55 -12.70
CA GLU A 199 11.20 -12.32 -14.02
C GLU A 199 10.36 -11.04 -14.02
N ILE A 200 10.44 -10.29 -15.14
CA ILE A 200 9.61 -9.11 -15.38
C ILE A 200 8.55 -9.46 -16.42
N VAL A 201 7.30 -9.38 -16.00
CA VAL A 201 6.11 -9.77 -16.78
C VAL A 201 5.45 -8.54 -17.39
N ASP A 202 5.11 -8.60 -18.68
CA ASP A 202 4.38 -7.52 -19.33
C ASP A 202 2.89 -7.56 -18.93
N ARG A 203 2.39 -6.46 -18.39
CA ARG A 203 0.98 -6.30 -18.05
C ARG A 203 0.07 -6.43 -19.29
N ALA A 204 0.57 -6.13 -20.49
CA ALA A 204 -0.23 -6.22 -21.71
C ALA A 204 -0.82 -7.63 -21.93
N ASP A 205 -0.13 -8.68 -21.48
CA ASP A 205 -0.59 -10.07 -21.56
C ASP A 205 -1.82 -10.39 -20.67
N PHE A 206 -2.21 -9.44 -19.78
CA PHE A 206 -3.25 -9.62 -18.78
C PHE A 206 -4.41 -8.62 -18.89
N THR A 207 -4.36 -7.69 -19.84
CA THR A 207 -5.37 -6.61 -19.97
C THR A 207 -6.64 -7.01 -20.69
N GLU A 208 -6.54 -7.98 -21.59
CA GLU A 208 -7.69 -8.49 -22.34
C GLU A 208 -8.35 -9.67 -21.61
N ALA A 209 -9.67 -9.81 -21.77
CA ALA A 209 -10.40 -10.93 -21.19
C ALA A 209 -9.88 -12.28 -21.67
N GLY A 210 -9.28 -13.05 -20.77
CA GLY A 210 -8.74 -14.37 -21.07
C GLY A 210 -9.74 -15.50 -20.89
N LYS A 211 -9.27 -16.75 -21.12
CA LYS A 211 -10.07 -17.93 -20.83
C LYS A 211 -10.33 -18.06 -19.33
N PRO A 212 -11.49 -18.57 -18.91
CA PRO A 212 -11.83 -18.74 -17.49
C PRO A 212 -10.85 -19.62 -16.69
N LEU A 213 -10.15 -20.53 -17.37
CA LEU A 213 -9.07 -21.36 -16.82
C LEU A 213 -7.93 -21.41 -17.84
N GLN A 214 -6.74 -21.02 -17.39
CA GLN A 214 -5.54 -20.94 -18.22
C GLN A 214 -4.47 -21.94 -17.74
N LYS A 215 -3.32 -22.02 -18.44
CA LYS A 215 -2.20 -22.81 -17.99
C LYS A 215 -1.72 -22.28 -16.63
N SER A 216 -1.51 -23.19 -15.66
CA SER A 216 -0.93 -22.85 -14.37
C SER A 216 0.48 -22.33 -14.55
N ARG A 217 0.77 -21.14 -14.01
CA ARG A 217 2.08 -20.47 -14.06
C ARG A 217 2.56 -20.05 -12.67
N TYR A 218 1.65 -19.71 -11.77
CA TYR A 218 1.95 -19.10 -10.50
C TYR A 218 1.45 -19.93 -9.34
N ALA A 219 2.26 -20.03 -8.29
CA ALA A 219 1.84 -20.60 -7.01
C ALA A 219 1.00 -19.59 -6.20
N GLY A 220 1.25 -18.30 -6.40
CA GLY A 220 0.50 -17.25 -5.75
C GLY A 220 0.65 -15.89 -6.41
N ALA A 221 -0.06 -14.89 -5.86
CA ALA A 221 0.08 -13.51 -6.30
C ALA A 221 -0.27 -12.50 -5.22
N ILE A 222 0.36 -11.31 -5.31
CA ILE A 222 -0.05 -10.09 -4.61
C ILE A 222 -0.62 -9.14 -5.66
N ASP A 223 -1.92 -8.87 -5.59
CA ASP A 223 -2.59 -8.02 -6.58
C ASP A 223 -2.89 -6.62 -6.04
N THR A 224 -2.38 -5.62 -6.77
CA THR A 224 -2.61 -4.20 -6.51
C THR A 224 -3.43 -3.51 -7.61
N VAL A 225 -3.86 -4.25 -8.63
CA VAL A 225 -4.41 -3.72 -9.88
C VAL A 225 -5.92 -3.97 -10.01
N GLY A 226 -6.38 -5.16 -9.68
CA GLY A 226 -7.80 -5.52 -9.77
C GLY A 226 -8.31 -5.82 -11.18
N SER A 227 -9.62 -5.85 -11.35
CA SER A 227 -10.38 -6.00 -12.61
C SER A 227 -9.90 -7.18 -13.48
N THR A 228 -9.79 -6.99 -14.77
CA THR A 228 -9.40 -8.02 -15.76
C THR A 228 -8.02 -8.61 -15.48
N VAL A 229 -7.08 -7.80 -14.96
CA VAL A 229 -5.74 -8.29 -14.60
C VAL A 229 -5.85 -9.34 -13.48
N LEU A 230 -6.57 -9.04 -12.42
CA LEU A 230 -6.79 -9.98 -11.32
C LEU A 230 -7.52 -11.25 -11.80
N ALA A 231 -8.53 -11.11 -12.67
CA ALA A 231 -9.24 -12.26 -13.25
C ALA A 231 -8.31 -13.19 -14.03
N ASN A 232 -7.38 -12.64 -14.82
CA ASN A 232 -6.38 -13.41 -15.56
C ASN A 232 -5.34 -14.04 -14.63
N VAL A 233 -4.95 -13.35 -13.56
CA VAL A 233 -4.05 -13.91 -12.52
C VAL A 233 -4.71 -15.12 -11.88
N ILE A 234 -5.95 -15.00 -11.40
CA ILE A 234 -6.72 -16.10 -10.80
C ILE A 234 -6.79 -17.31 -11.74
N ALA A 235 -7.02 -17.07 -13.04
CA ALA A 235 -7.11 -18.13 -14.04
C ALA A 235 -5.79 -18.88 -14.28
N GLN A 236 -4.63 -18.28 -13.91
CA GLN A 236 -3.28 -18.82 -14.08
C GLN A 236 -2.68 -19.38 -12.78
N LEU A 237 -3.38 -19.29 -11.67
CA LEU A 237 -2.93 -19.92 -10.42
C LEU A 237 -2.96 -21.44 -10.52
N GLY A 238 -1.99 -22.08 -9.90
CA GLY A 238 -1.91 -23.53 -9.74
C GLY A 238 -2.89 -24.08 -8.70
N TRP A 239 -2.78 -25.35 -8.41
CA TRP A 239 -3.57 -26.03 -7.38
C TRP A 239 -3.28 -25.43 -6.00
N GLY A 240 -4.34 -25.08 -5.24
CA GLY A 240 -4.22 -24.44 -3.92
C GLY A 240 -3.63 -23.02 -3.97
N GLY A 241 -3.44 -22.45 -5.16
CA GLY A 241 -2.82 -21.15 -5.32
C GLY A 241 -3.58 -20.05 -4.60
N VAL A 242 -2.85 -19.09 -4.04
CA VAL A 242 -3.39 -17.99 -3.23
C VAL A 242 -3.11 -16.66 -3.92
N VAL A 243 -4.11 -15.80 -4.01
CA VAL A 243 -3.91 -14.39 -4.38
C VAL A 243 -4.49 -13.49 -3.29
N THR A 244 -3.67 -12.53 -2.83
CA THR A 244 -4.16 -11.41 -2.00
C THR A 244 -4.46 -10.22 -2.88
N ALA A 245 -5.59 -9.55 -2.65
CA ALA A 245 -6.04 -8.39 -3.42
C ALA A 245 -6.22 -7.18 -2.50
N CYS A 246 -5.49 -6.10 -2.79
CA CYS A 246 -5.50 -4.87 -2.00
C CYS A 246 -5.72 -3.60 -2.82
N GLY A 247 -5.74 -3.69 -4.17
CA GLY A 247 -5.83 -2.52 -5.04
C GLY A 247 -6.88 -2.66 -6.15
N MET A 248 -7.19 -1.52 -6.78
CA MET A 248 -8.17 -1.42 -7.85
C MET A 248 -7.76 -0.41 -8.94
N ALA A 249 -6.45 -0.33 -9.23
CA ALA A 249 -5.93 0.67 -10.18
C ALA A 249 -6.49 0.51 -11.61
N ALA A 250 -6.87 -0.72 -12.03
CA ALA A 250 -7.52 -0.97 -13.32
C ALA A 250 -9.07 -1.05 -13.24
N GLY A 251 -9.63 -1.03 -12.04
CA GLY A 251 -11.07 -1.10 -11.81
C GLY A 251 -11.43 -1.87 -10.54
N ASN A 252 -12.66 -1.71 -10.07
CA ASN A 252 -13.19 -2.32 -8.84
C ASN A 252 -14.09 -3.55 -9.10
N ASP A 253 -14.25 -3.93 -10.35
CA ASP A 253 -14.95 -5.15 -10.77
C ASP A 253 -14.03 -6.38 -10.71
N LEU A 254 -14.62 -7.57 -10.73
CA LEU A 254 -13.91 -8.84 -10.83
C LEU A 254 -14.58 -9.73 -11.87
N PRO A 255 -14.23 -9.62 -13.16
CA PRO A 255 -14.82 -10.42 -14.23
C PRO A 255 -14.21 -11.83 -14.30
N ALA A 256 -14.17 -12.54 -13.16
CA ALA A 256 -13.59 -13.88 -13.03
C ALA A 256 -14.67 -14.97 -13.15
N SER A 257 -14.20 -16.21 -13.42
CA SER A 257 -15.02 -17.42 -13.37
C SER A 257 -14.83 -18.14 -12.03
N VAL A 258 -15.81 -18.96 -11.65
CA VAL A 258 -15.68 -19.86 -10.49
C VAL A 258 -14.80 -21.08 -10.78
N LEU A 259 -14.43 -21.34 -12.03
CA LEU A 259 -13.65 -22.53 -12.42
C LEU A 259 -12.30 -22.68 -11.70
N PRO A 260 -11.47 -21.65 -11.54
CA PRO A 260 -10.23 -21.76 -10.78
C PRO A 260 -10.47 -22.19 -9.32
N PHE A 261 -11.53 -21.69 -8.70
CA PHE A 261 -11.89 -22.03 -7.32
C PHE A 261 -12.33 -23.49 -7.18
N ILE A 262 -13.24 -23.97 -8.04
CA ILE A 262 -13.78 -25.33 -7.91
C ILE A 262 -12.86 -26.42 -8.47
N LEU A 263 -11.99 -26.11 -9.45
CA LEU A 263 -11.14 -27.09 -10.11
C LEU A 263 -9.70 -27.11 -9.59
N ARG A 264 -9.25 -26.01 -8.96
CA ARG A 264 -7.88 -25.87 -8.47
C ARG A 264 -7.81 -25.46 -7.00
N GLY A 265 -8.96 -25.25 -6.32
CA GLY A 265 -8.96 -24.82 -4.93
C GLY A 265 -8.27 -23.47 -4.71
N VAL A 266 -8.33 -22.56 -5.69
CA VAL A 266 -7.70 -21.23 -5.60
C VAL A 266 -8.33 -20.42 -4.47
N HIS A 267 -7.52 -19.67 -3.75
CA HIS A 267 -7.96 -18.76 -2.69
C HIS A 267 -7.79 -17.30 -3.12
N LEU A 268 -8.83 -16.50 -2.95
CA LEU A 268 -8.79 -15.04 -3.09
C LEU A 268 -8.97 -14.42 -1.72
N VAL A 269 -7.97 -13.69 -1.25
CA VAL A 269 -7.92 -13.08 0.09
C VAL A 269 -7.94 -11.55 -0.04
N GLY A 270 -8.97 -10.91 0.50
CA GLY A 270 -9.05 -9.45 0.54
C GLY A 270 -8.17 -8.87 1.64
N ILE A 271 -7.47 -7.79 1.35
CA ILE A 271 -6.62 -7.06 2.30
C ILE A 271 -7.20 -5.67 2.53
N ASN A 272 -7.68 -5.42 3.75
CA ASN A 272 -8.16 -4.11 4.20
C ASN A 272 -7.12 -3.48 5.14
N SER A 273 -6.32 -2.57 4.64
CA SER A 273 -5.34 -1.82 5.43
C SER A 273 -5.95 -0.63 6.19
N VAL A 274 -7.21 -0.24 5.88
CA VAL A 274 -7.87 0.89 6.55
C VAL A 274 -8.31 0.53 7.96
N ASP A 275 -8.98 -0.61 8.13
CA ASP A 275 -9.60 -1.03 9.38
C ASP A 275 -8.97 -2.32 9.94
N ALA A 276 -7.74 -2.66 9.56
CA ALA A 276 -7.04 -3.84 10.10
C ALA A 276 -6.84 -3.70 11.62
N PRO A 277 -7.04 -4.77 12.40
CA PRO A 277 -6.78 -4.81 13.84
C PRO A 277 -5.32 -4.49 14.18
N ASN A 278 -5.08 -4.00 15.41
CA ASN A 278 -3.75 -3.54 15.82
C ASN A 278 -2.69 -4.65 15.85
N ASP A 279 -3.05 -5.87 16.22
CA ASP A 279 -2.16 -7.04 16.17
C ASP A 279 -1.62 -7.31 14.76
N LEU A 280 -2.48 -7.23 13.75
CA LEU A 280 -2.05 -7.35 12.35
C LEU A 280 -1.21 -6.14 11.88
N ARG A 281 -1.44 -4.94 12.45
CA ARG A 281 -0.63 -3.76 12.17
C ARG A 281 0.79 -3.91 12.73
N GLU A 282 0.91 -4.35 13.96
CA GLU A 282 2.19 -4.61 14.62
C GLU A 282 2.97 -5.69 13.84
N GLU A 283 2.34 -6.82 13.51
CA GLU A 283 2.93 -7.87 12.67
C GLU A 283 3.44 -7.32 11.33
N ALA A 284 2.67 -6.47 10.66
CA ALA A 284 3.05 -5.90 9.38
C ALA A 284 4.25 -4.93 9.51
N TRP A 285 4.29 -4.07 10.53
CA TRP A 285 5.42 -3.18 10.78
C TRP A 285 6.68 -3.94 11.19
N ASP A 286 6.55 -5.04 11.95
CA ASP A 286 7.65 -5.94 12.28
C ASP A 286 8.19 -6.66 11.04
N LEU A 287 7.31 -7.09 10.13
CA LEU A 287 7.72 -7.71 8.87
C LEU A 287 8.47 -6.71 7.97
N LEU A 288 8.03 -5.45 7.91
CA LEU A 288 8.76 -4.38 7.21
C LEU A 288 10.18 -4.19 7.78
N ALA A 289 10.30 -4.18 9.11
CA ALA A 289 11.60 -4.01 9.77
C ALA A 289 12.56 -5.20 9.52
N GLN A 290 12.04 -6.39 9.25
CA GLN A 290 12.82 -7.58 9.00
C GLN A 290 13.23 -7.76 7.54
N ALA A 291 12.40 -7.29 6.58
CA ALA A 291 12.49 -7.71 5.19
C ALA A 291 12.82 -6.59 4.19
N VAL A 292 12.65 -5.31 4.55
CA VAL A 292 12.87 -4.21 3.61
C VAL A 292 14.31 -3.73 3.68
N ASP A 293 14.97 -3.67 2.52
CA ASP A 293 16.26 -2.99 2.38
C ASP A 293 16.04 -1.47 2.38
N LEU A 294 16.52 -0.80 3.43
CA LEU A 294 16.31 0.63 3.65
C LEU A 294 17.11 1.50 2.69
N ASP A 295 18.27 1.07 2.26
CA ASP A 295 19.09 1.84 1.32
C ASP A 295 18.45 1.79 -0.06
N LEU A 296 17.93 0.62 -0.43
CA LEU A 296 17.16 0.45 -1.65
C LEU A 296 15.86 1.25 -1.60
N LEU A 297 15.10 1.20 -0.49
CA LEU A 297 13.89 2.02 -0.30
C LEU A 297 14.19 3.51 -0.49
N ARG A 298 15.27 4.02 0.09
CA ARG A 298 15.69 5.42 -0.03
C ARG A 298 16.06 5.79 -1.46
N SER A 299 16.68 4.88 -2.22
CA SER A 299 17.14 5.15 -3.59
C SER A 299 16.02 5.46 -4.57
N TYR A 300 14.79 4.95 -4.34
CA TYR A 300 13.61 5.24 -5.15
C TYR A 300 12.52 6.03 -4.41
N THR A 301 12.89 6.67 -3.31
CA THR A 301 12.02 7.59 -2.58
C THR A 301 12.38 9.03 -2.92
N SER A 302 11.41 9.78 -3.42
CA SER A 302 11.50 11.23 -3.60
C SER A 302 10.88 11.97 -2.42
N THR A 303 11.25 13.25 -2.24
CA THR A 303 10.68 14.11 -1.19
C THR A 303 10.16 15.40 -1.81
N VAL A 304 8.97 15.82 -1.37
CA VAL A 304 8.34 17.09 -1.75
C VAL A 304 7.81 17.81 -0.50
N ASP A 305 7.53 19.08 -0.63
CA ASP A 305 6.68 19.82 0.32
C ASP A 305 5.19 19.75 -0.12
N LEU A 306 4.31 20.44 0.61
CA LEU A 306 2.88 20.47 0.27
C LEU A 306 2.59 21.02 -1.14
N ASN A 307 3.44 21.89 -1.68
CA ASN A 307 3.26 22.44 -3.04
C ASN A 307 3.49 21.36 -4.12
N GLY A 308 4.44 20.44 -3.88
CA GLY A 308 4.75 19.36 -4.81
C GLY A 308 3.71 18.23 -4.85
N VAL A 309 2.84 18.14 -3.84
CA VAL A 309 1.88 17.02 -3.70
C VAL A 309 0.92 16.93 -4.90
N LEU A 310 0.47 18.06 -5.44
CA LEU A 310 -0.48 18.09 -6.56
C LEU A 310 0.13 17.52 -7.85
N GLU A 311 1.38 17.87 -8.13
CA GLU A 311 2.09 17.34 -9.31
C GLU A 311 2.31 15.83 -9.19
N VAL A 312 2.72 15.36 -8.01
CA VAL A 312 2.90 13.93 -7.74
C VAL A 312 1.57 13.19 -7.85
N GLY A 313 0.49 13.77 -7.30
CA GLY A 313 -0.86 13.21 -7.41
C GLY A 313 -1.31 13.04 -8.87
N ALA A 314 -1.09 14.02 -9.73
CA ALA A 314 -1.39 13.92 -11.14
C ALA A 314 -0.60 12.79 -11.83
N LYS A 315 0.70 12.69 -11.58
CA LYS A 315 1.55 11.60 -12.11
C LYS A 315 1.10 10.22 -11.65
N LEU A 316 0.60 10.09 -10.41
CA LEU A 316 0.04 8.83 -9.91
C LEU A 316 -1.22 8.42 -10.66
N LEU A 317 -2.15 9.35 -10.91
CA LEU A 317 -3.38 9.06 -11.65
C LEU A 317 -3.10 8.67 -13.12
N ASP A 318 -2.10 9.31 -13.74
CA ASP A 318 -1.67 9.02 -15.11
C ASP A 318 -0.82 7.72 -15.21
N GLY A 319 -0.52 7.06 -14.07
CA GLY A 319 0.36 5.88 -14.03
C GLY A 319 1.81 6.18 -14.38
N ALA A 320 2.24 7.44 -14.36
CA ALA A 320 3.59 7.88 -14.68
C ALA A 320 4.53 7.92 -13.46
N HIS A 321 4.01 7.65 -12.27
CA HIS A 321 4.79 7.59 -11.03
C HIS A 321 5.34 6.19 -10.78
N HIS A 322 6.50 6.10 -10.11
CA HIS A 322 7.07 4.87 -9.57
C HIS A 322 7.71 5.13 -8.20
N GLY A 323 7.93 4.07 -7.44
CA GLY A 323 8.54 4.18 -6.11
C GLY A 323 7.65 4.91 -5.10
N ARG A 324 8.29 5.70 -4.24
CA ARG A 324 7.64 6.41 -3.13
C ARG A 324 7.89 7.92 -3.17
N THR A 325 6.93 8.68 -2.65
CA THR A 325 7.10 10.11 -2.40
C THR A 325 6.72 10.44 -0.98
N VAL A 326 7.67 10.98 -0.24
CA VAL A 326 7.51 11.53 1.12
C VAL A 326 7.13 13.00 1.02
N VAL A 327 6.22 13.44 1.89
CA VAL A 327 5.82 14.84 2.05
C VAL A 327 6.40 15.36 3.36
N THR A 328 7.13 16.46 3.32
CA THR A 328 7.60 17.19 4.51
C THR A 328 6.64 18.32 4.86
N LEU A 329 6.41 18.55 6.18
CA LEU A 329 5.45 19.50 6.72
C LEU A 329 6.13 20.62 7.52
#